data_3b719fb70ef7a68d75e257ae0d928ada
#
_entry.id   3b719fb70ef7a68d75e257ae0d928ada
#
_cell.length_a   1.000
_cell.length_b   1.000
_cell.length_c   1.000
_cell.angle_alpha   90.00
_cell.angle_beta   90.00
_cell.angle_gamma   90.00
#
_symmetry.space_group_name_H-M   'P 1'
#
loop_
_entity.id
_entity.type
_entity.pdbx_description
1 polymer ?
#
loop_
_entity_poly.entity_id
_entity_poly.type
_entity_poly.pdbx_seq_one_letter_code
_entity_poly.pdbx_strand_id
1 'polypeptide(L)'
;MFICLVFSLPIFSWHIDTEPSIYYNHYTPYIDGRCKRFLKNFSKTFQKFISALKEDILIDNKNLFSIGEIAKAVGITRKIILNYEIKGLIQPDKKDATTGNRYYTIDTFTQIRTIRVFQNLGLSLDEIREYFNDTSDLQPTIKRLETMRDELNLTIEKLKERTLKTNDTIKEITIEPQTIYIRTYNTVTIADKTNLLRDTALEAMREYGTDTTRRMYFTEYSISDPQEIDYCVAVPPESEGEYVKKIPKLKAISFFHHGAYEDIPVARKRLLSYAEENNITLSGTFRNLYLEGPPQHKDKSKFITQIIVIIE
;
A
#
# COMPACT_ATOMS: atom_id res chain seq x y z
N MET A 1 -4.25 -18.21 47.43
CA MET A 1 -4.41 -16.87 48.07
C MET A 1 -3.03 -16.23 48.31
N PHE A 2 -2.13 -16.19 47.26
CA PHE A 2 -0.76 -15.74 47.37
C PHE A 2 -0.26 -14.98 46.13
N ILE A 3 -1.17 -14.49 45.26
CA ILE A 3 -0.82 -13.81 44.00
C ILE A 3 -1.18 -12.30 44.01
N CYS A 4 -1.82 -11.79 45.06
CA CYS A 4 -2.31 -10.40 45.09
C CYS A 4 -1.45 -9.39 45.85
N LEU A 5 -0.21 -9.70 46.22
CA LEU A 5 0.64 -8.79 47.03
C LEU A 5 1.89 -8.24 46.33
N VAL A 6 2.01 -8.41 45.00
CA VAL A 6 3.19 -7.90 44.24
C VAL A 6 2.87 -6.66 43.39
N PHE A 7 1.63 -6.20 43.33
CA PHE A 7 1.24 -5.08 42.45
C PHE A 7 0.96 -3.73 43.14
N SER A 8 1.52 -3.50 44.35
CA SER A 8 1.36 -2.22 45.05
C SER A 8 2.69 -1.64 45.50
N LEU A 9 3.69 -1.57 44.63
CA LEU A 9 4.86 -0.76 44.82
C LEU A 9 5.04 0.20 43.65
N PRO A 10 5.40 1.49 43.92
CA PRO A 10 5.47 2.52 42.89
C PRO A 10 6.58 2.20 41.88
N ILE A 11 6.31 2.61 40.65
CA ILE A 11 7.16 2.51 39.46
C ILE A 11 8.58 3.00 39.78
N PHE A 12 9.54 2.11 39.96
CA PHE A 12 10.94 2.44 39.97
C PHE A 12 11.46 2.38 38.53
N SER A 13 11.85 3.53 38.03
CA SER A 13 12.67 3.67 36.82
C SER A 13 14.01 2.93 37.05
N TRP A 14 14.24 1.85 36.31
CA TRP A 14 15.49 1.11 36.32
C TRP A 14 16.48 1.79 35.39
N HIS A 15 17.42 2.55 35.98
CA HIS A 15 18.71 2.80 35.35
C HIS A 15 19.59 1.60 35.67
N ILE A 16 20.03 0.90 34.65
CA ILE A 16 21.02 -0.18 34.75
C ILE A 16 22.39 0.50 34.70
N ASP A 17 22.90 0.91 35.86
CA ASP A 17 24.33 1.08 36.03
C ASP A 17 24.71 0.91 37.51
N THR A 18 25.63 -0.03 37.70
CA THR A 18 26.63 -0.18 38.74
C THR A 18 26.18 -0.35 40.20
N GLU A 19 26.59 -1.51 40.73
CA GLU A 19 26.83 -1.92 42.11
C GLU A 19 25.74 -1.74 43.19
N PRO A 20 25.25 -2.87 43.76
CA PRO A 20 24.22 -2.87 44.81
C PRO A 20 24.69 -2.53 46.23
N SER A 21 25.86 -1.93 46.38
CA SER A 21 26.47 -1.79 47.73
C SER A 21 26.13 -0.49 48.49
N ILE A 22 25.51 0.50 47.89
CA ILE A 22 25.38 1.84 48.51
C ILE A 22 24.01 2.14 49.14
N TYR A 23 22.95 1.40 48.83
CA TYR A 23 21.59 1.73 49.31
C TYR A 23 21.12 0.93 50.54
N TYR A 24 21.92 0.03 51.11
CA TYR A 24 21.50 -0.80 52.24
C TYR A 24 21.71 -0.18 53.63
N ASN A 25 22.37 0.99 53.75
CA ASN A 25 22.79 1.50 55.05
C ASN A 25 21.91 2.58 55.71
N HIS A 26 20.80 3.04 55.08
CA HIS A 26 20.01 4.13 55.66
C HIS A 26 18.60 3.79 56.17
N TYR A 27 18.12 2.53 56.06
CA TYR A 27 16.77 2.18 56.52
C TYR A 27 16.69 0.87 57.31
N THR A 28 17.61 0.63 58.23
CA THR A 28 17.53 -0.56 59.10
C THR A 28 17.64 -0.22 60.58
N PRO A 29 16.55 0.18 61.28
CA PRO A 29 16.49 -0.17 62.70
C PRO A 29 15.47 -1.27 63.06
N TYR A 30 14.61 -1.78 62.19
CA TYR A 30 13.52 -2.68 62.62
C TYR A 30 13.22 -3.84 61.68
N ILE A 31 14.23 -4.57 61.21
CA ILE A 31 13.96 -5.83 60.44
C ILE A 31 14.37 -7.02 61.33
N ASP A 32 13.35 -7.80 61.79
CA ASP A 32 13.50 -9.04 62.54
C ASP A 32 14.48 -10.02 61.84
N GLY A 33 15.23 -10.79 62.61
CA GLY A 33 16.24 -11.74 62.09
C GLY A 33 15.72 -12.74 61.07
N ARG A 34 14.39 -12.99 61.05
CA ARG A 34 13.72 -13.82 60.06
C ARG A 34 13.64 -13.12 58.68
N CYS A 35 13.37 -11.81 58.65
CA CYS A 35 13.36 -11.02 57.40
C CYS A 35 14.79 -10.89 56.82
N LYS A 36 15.82 -10.74 57.63
CA LYS A 36 17.20 -10.72 57.17
C LYS A 36 17.61 -12.04 56.50
N ARG A 37 17.17 -13.16 57.05
CA ARG A 37 17.43 -14.50 56.46
C ARG A 37 16.64 -14.71 55.16
N PHE A 38 15.40 -14.22 55.11
CA PHE A 38 14.57 -14.26 53.91
C PHE A 38 15.16 -13.39 52.76
N LEU A 39 15.56 -12.16 53.06
CA LEU A 39 16.19 -11.25 52.10
C LEU A 39 17.55 -11.78 51.61
N LYS A 40 18.32 -12.42 52.48
CA LYS A 40 19.63 -13.03 52.11
C LYS A 40 19.44 -14.25 51.22
N ASN A 41 18.40 -15.07 51.46
CA ASN A 41 18.06 -16.22 50.62
C ASN A 41 17.42 -15.78 49.31
N PHE A 42 16.56 -14.72 49.32
CA PHE A 42 16.00 -14.13 48.15
C PHE A 42 17.08 -13.52 47.23
N SER A 43 18.06 -12.79 47.83
CA SER A 43 19.20 -12.26 47.09
C SER A 43 20.06 -13.37 46.46
N LYS A 44 20.31 -14.47 47.15
CA LYS A 44 21.05 -15.62 46.59
C LYS A 44 20.26 -16.33 45.48
N THR A 45 18.95 -16.50 45.64
CA THR A 45 18.08 -17.12 44.63
C THR A 45 17.93 -16.20 43.42
N PHE A 46 17.83 -14.89 43.64
CA PHE A 46 17.77 -13.89 42.60
C PHE A 46 19.09 -13.78 41.83
N GLN A 47 20.25 -13.79 42.54
CA GLN A 47 21.56 -13.84 41.87
C GLN A 47 21.77 -15.13 41.09
N LYS A 48 21.27 -16.28 41.58
CA LYS A 48 21.31 -17.54 40.85
C LYS A 48 20.37 -17.53 39.64
N PHE A 49 19.21 -16.87 39.76
CA PHE A 49 18.28 -16.62 38.63
C PHE A 49 18.90 -15.67 37.61
N ILE A 50 19.53 -14.57 38.03
CA ILE A 50 20.25 -13.63 37.13
C ILE A 50 21.48 -14.30 36.49
N SER A 51 22.21 -15.17 37.20
CA SER A 51 23.31 -15.92 36.57
C SER A 51 22.81 -16.96 35.58
N ALA A 52 21.71 -17.64 35.88
CA ALA A 52 21.05 -18.55 34.92
C ALA A 52 20.52 -17.80 33.70
N LEU A 53 19.87 -16.63 33.89
CA LEU A 53 19.47 -15.76 32.77
C LEU A 53 20.70 -15.21 31.99
N LYS A 54 21.84 -14.98 32.64
CA LYS A 54 23.09 -14.60 31.96
C LYS A 54 23.72 -15.77 31.20
N GLU A 55 23.54 -17.00 31.67
CA GLU A 55 23.95 -18.23 30.94
C GLU A 55 23.00 -18.52 29.75
N ASP A 56 21.69 -18.23 29.87
CA ASP A 56 20.73 -18.31 28.76
C ASP A 56 20.90 -17.14 27.75
N ILE A 57 21.52 -16.02 28.18
CA ILE A 57 21.89 -14.86 27.33
C ILE A 57 23.30 -15.04 26.73
N LEU A 58 24.06 -16.06 27.12
CA LEU A 58 25.21 -16.50 26.32
C LEU A 58 24.64 -17.08 25.02
N ILE A 59 24.60 -16.21 24.00
CA ILE A 59 24.24 -16.55 22.61
C ILE A 59 24.99 -17.82 22.27
N ASP A 60 24.29 -18.96 22.33
CA ASP A 60 24.83 -20.23 21.91
C ASP A 60 25.28 -20.07 20.48
N ASN A 61 26.56 -20.32 20.18
CA ASN A 61 27.14 -20.20 18.84
C ASN A 61 26.38 -21.04 17.78
N LYS A 62 25.46 -21.91 18.20
CA LYS A 62 24.58 -22.68 17.33
C LYS A 62 23.49 -21.88 16.63
N ASN A 63 23.15 -20.67 17.12
CA ASN A 63 22.07 -19.84 16.56
C ASN A 63 22.59 -18.63 15.77
N LEU A 64 23.87 -18.59 15.43
CA LEU A 64 24.47 -17.53 14.65
C LEU A 64 24.62 -17.96 13.17
N PHE A 65 24.18 -17.10 12.28
CA PHE A 65 24.28 -17.26 10.85
C PHE A 65 25.46 -16.44 10.30
N SER A 66 26.29 -17.04 9.48
CA SER A 66 27.29 -16.30 8.71
C SER A 66 26.65 -15.39 7.68
N ILE A 67 27.36 -14.34 7.26
CA ILE A 67 26.90 -13.45 6.17
C ILE A 67 26.54 -14.23 4.87
N GLY A 68 27.23 -15.36 4.62
CA GLY A 68 26.96 -16.21 3.45
C GLY A 68 25.63 -16.96 3.56
N GLU A 69 25.30 -17.48 4.74
CA GLU A 69 24.04 -18.19 5.01
C GLU A 69 22.86 -17.23 4.90
N ILE A 70 22.97 -16.03 5.49
CA ILE A 70 21.93 -15.01 5.37
C ILE A 70 21.74 -14.56 3.92
N ALA A 71 22.83 -14.27 3.22
CA ALA A 71 22.78 -13.88 1.81
C ALA A 71 22.02 -14.89 0.97
N LYS A 72 22.29 -16.19 1.17
CA LYS A 72 21.61 -17.29 0.49
C LYS A 72 20.14 -17.39 0.88
N ALA A 73 19.84 -17.30 2.18
CA ALA A 73 18.49 -17.46 2.71
C ALA A 73 17.53 -16.32 2.30
N VAL A 74 18.06 -15.09 2.20
CA VAL A 74 17.28 -13.90 1.77
C VAL A 74 17.28 -13.72 0.24
N GLY A 75 18.18 -14.42 -0.48
CA GLY A 75 18.32 -14.28 -1.93
C GLY A 75 19.01 -12.98 -2.35
N ILE A 76 19.98 -12.49 -1.55
CA ILE A 76 20.75 -11.27 -1.83
C ILE A 76 22.25 -11.55 -1.79
N THR A 77 23.05 -10.57 -2.22
CA THR A 77 24.51 -10.70 -2.16
C THR A 77 25.07 -10.25 -0.81
N ARG A 78 26.23 -10.78 -0.43
CA ARG A 78 26.97 -10.31 0.75
C ARG A 78 27.23 -8.79 0.71
N LYS A 79 27.47 -8.24 -0.48
CA LYS A 79 27.67 -6.79 -0.69
C LYS A 79 26.46 -5.97 -0.26
N ILE A 80 25.24 -6.46 -0.49
CA ILE A 80 24.01 -5.79 -0.07
C ILE A 80 23.91 -5.76 1.47
N ILE A 81 24.23 -6.87 2.15
CA ILE A 81 24.24 -6.94 3.62
C ILE A 81 25.26 -5.95 4.21
N LEU A 82 26.47 -5.91 3.63
CA LEU A 82 27.49 -4.94 4.03
C LEU A 82 27.07 -3.50 3.79
N ASN A 83 26.31 -3.23 2.73
CA ASN A 83 25.74 -1.89 2.51
C ASN A 83 24.70 -1.52 3.57
N TYR A 84 23.91 -2.47 4.06
CA TYR A 84 22.98 -2.24 5.17
C TYR A 84 23.70 -1.90 6.47
N GLU A 85 24.86 -2.55 6.74
CA GLU A 85 25.72 -2.18 7.86
C GLU A 85 26.27 -0.74 7.72
N ILE A 86 26.81 -0.41 6.52
CA ILE A 86 27.34 0.93 6.24
C ILE A 86 26.27 2.01 6.40
N LYS A 87 25.03 1.69 6.01
CA LYS A 87 23.88 2.59 6.16
C LYS A 87 23.31 2.63 7.59
N GLY A 88 23.84 1.85 8.52
CA GLY A 88 23.39 1.78 9.90
C GLY A 88 22.01 1.16 10.09
N LEU A 89 21.57 0.33 9.13
CA LEU A 89 20.30 -0.38 9.18
C LEU A 89 20.37 -1.67 10.00
N ILE A 90 21.55 -2.28 10.07
CA ILE A 90 21.86 -3.48 10.84
C ILE A 90 23.26 -3.40 11.39
N GLN A 91 23.55 -4.25 12.39
CA GLN A 91 24.90 -4.47 12.89
C GLN A 91 25.14 -5.98 13.01
N PRO A 92 26.40 -6.47 12.84
CA PRO A 92 26.70 -7.85 13.11
C PRO A 92 26.63 -8.11 14.62
N ASP A 93 25.93 -9.16 15.02
CA ASP A 93 25.82 -9.56 16.44
C ASP A 93 27.15 -10.07 16.99
N LYS A 94 27.99 -10.64 16.11
CA LYS A 94 29.37 -11.05 16.43
C LYS A 94 30.28 -10.80 15.24
N LYS A 95 31.46 -10.24 15.52
CA LYS A 95 32.55 -10.11 14.55
C LYS A 95 33.77 -10.85 15.09
N ASP A 96 34.26 -11.80 14.33
CA ASP A 96 35.48 -12.54 14.68
C ASP A 96 36.68 -11.61 14.55
N ALA A 97 37.44 -11.43 15.65
CA ALA A 97 38.54 -10.49 15.69
C ALA A 97 39.75 -10.96 14.83
N THR A 98 39.87 -12.27 14.59
CA THR A 98 41.02 -12.86 13.87
C THR A 98 40.76 -12.91 12.37
N THR A 99 39.54 -13.34 11.97
CA THR A 99 39.20 -13.57 10.56
C THR A 99 38.39 -12.41 9.96
N GLY A 100 37.85 -11.52 10.80
CA GLY A 100 36.92 -10.45 10.38
C GLY A 100 35.55 -10.95 9.97
N ASN A 101 35.24 -12.24 10.13
CA ASN A 101 33.94 -12.81 9.78
C ASN A 101 32.83 -12.23 10.63
N ARG A 102 31.67 -12.03 10.00
CA ARG A 102 30.46 -11.47 10.59
C ARG A 102 29.42 -12.54 10.77
N TYR A 103 28.79 -12.53 11.94
CA TYR A 103 27.72 -13.45 12.31
C TYR A 103 26.54 -12.65 12.84
N TYR A 104 25.34 -13.15 12.58
CA TYR A 104 24.07 -12.48 12.84
C TYR A 104 23.07 -13.44 13.47
N THR A 105 22.24 -12.93 14.36
CA THR A 105 21.14 -13.68 14.97
C THR A 105 19.93 -13.79 14.04
N ILE A 106 18.92 -14.56 14.48
CA ILE A 106 17.63 -14.64 13.81
C ILE A 106 16.91 -13.27 13.78
N ASP A 107 17.14 -12.42 14.78
CA ASP A 107 16.53 -11.10 14.85
C ASP A 107 17.09 -10.19 13.77
N THR A 108 18.42 -10.15 13.60
CA THR A 108 19.06 -9.42 12.50
C THR A 108 18.65 -9.99 11.13
N PHE A 109 18.51 -11.31 11.00
CA PHE A 109 17.96 -11.92 9.79
C PHE A 109 16.54 -11.43 9.50
N THR A 110 15.68 -11.36 10.51
CA THR A 110 14.30 -10.85 10.37
C THR A 110 14.30 -9.38 9.96
N GLN A 111 15.18 -8.57 10.56
CA GLN A 111 15.36 -7.16 10.19
C GLN A 111 15.78 -7.01 8.71
N ILE A 112 16.74 -7.81 8.23
CA ILE A 112 17.15 -7.82 6.83
C ILE A 112 15.97 -8.17 5.90
N ARG A 113 15.13 -9.14 6.27
CA ARG A 113 13.92 -9.47 5.51
C ARG A 113 12.95 -8.28 5.46
N THR A 114 12.72 -7.59 6.56
CA THR A 114 11.88 -6.40 6.63
C THR A 114 12.41 -5.28 5.72
N ILE A 115 13.73 -5.02 5.76
CA ILE A 115 14.38 -4.07 4.84
C ILE A 115 14.08 -4.45 3.37
N ARG A 116 14.20 -5.73 3.01
CA ARG A 116 13.91 -6.19 1.64
C ARG A 116 12.46 -5.99 1.24
N VAL A 117 11.52 -6.27 2.14
CA VAL A 117 10.09 -6.03 1.89
C VAL A 117 9.85 -4.55 1.61
N PHE A 118 10.37 -3.65 2.43
CA PHE A 118 10.21 -2.21 2.24
C PHE A 118 10.89 -1.70 0.96
N GLN A 119 12.08 -2.20 0.62
CA GLN A 119 12.72 -1.86 -0.66
C GLN A 119 11.91 -2.33 -1.87
N ASN A 120 11.30 -3.51 -1.80
CA ASN A 120 10.42 -4.01 -2.86
C ASN A 120 9.15 -3.16 -3.02
N LEU A 121 8.72 -2.49 -1.96
CA LEU A 121 7.64 -1.49 -1.97
C LEU A 121 8.12 -0.08 -2.37
N GLY A 122 9.40 0.05 -2.76
CA GLY A 122 9.95 1.30 -3.27
C GLY A 122 10.46 2.27 -2.20
N LEU A 123 10.61 1.84 -0.93
CA LEU A 123 11.23 2.69 0.09
C LEU A 123 12.75 2.72 -0.09
N SER A 124 13.34 3.89 0.05
CA SER A 124 14.78 4.07 0.12
C SER A 124 15.36 3.55 1.43
N LEU A 125 16.67 3.27 1.47
CA LEU A 125 17.33 2.84 2.71
C LEU A 125 17.29 3.92 3.81
N ASP A 126 17.25 5.19 3.43
CA ASP A 126 17.16 6.29 4.39
C ASP A 126 15.75 6.36 5.02
N GLU A 127 14.66 6.23 4.24
CA GLU A 127 13.29 6.12 4.75
C GLU A 127 13.13 4.89 5.67
N ILE A 128 13.76 3.76 5.33
CA ILE A 128 13.73 2.53 6.16
C ILE A 128 14.48 2.75 7.47
N ARG A 129 15.61 3.47 7.45
CA ARG A 129 16.36 3.80 8.67
C ARG A 129 15.55 4.72 9.59
N GLU A 130 14.89 5.73 9.04
CA GLU A 130 14.01 6.62 9.80
C GLU A 130 12.84 5.86 10.42
N TYR A 131 12.26 4.89 9.68
CA TYR A 131 11.23 3.99 10.21
C TYR A 131 11.73 3.19 11.42
N PHE A 132 12.92 2.58 11.34
CA PHE A 132 13.48 1.80 12.46
C PHE A 132 13.87 2.67 13.68
N ASN A 133 14.11 3.94 13.48
CA ASN A 133 14.46 4.89 14.54
C ASN A 133 13.25 5.65 15.11
N ASP A 134 12.02 5.33 14.68
CA ASP A 134 10.77 6.01 15.05
C ASP A 134 10.83 7.54 14.82
N THR A 135 11.60 7.98 13.84
CA THR A 135 11.78 9.41 13.51
C THR A 135 11.02 9.87 12.29
N SER A 136 10.38 8.94 11.57
CA SER A 136 9.69 9.23 10.31
C SER A 136 8.22 9.61 10.51
N ASP A 137 7.75 10.62 9.75
CA ASP A 137 6.33 10.74 9.46
C ASP A 137 5.95 9.68 8.40
N LEU A 138 5.16 8.71 8.80
CA LEU A 138 4.76 7.60 7.93
C LEU A 138 3.62 7.96 6.98
N GLN A 139 2.91 9.09 7.17
CA GLN A 139 1.74 9.46 6.36
C GLN A 139 2.05 9.60 4.86
N PRO A 140 3.15 10.24 4.43
CA PRO A 140 3.50 10.32 3.01
C PRO A 140 3.77 8.94 2.39
N THR A 141 4.43 8.05 3.14
CA THR A 141 4.73 6.68 2.69
C THR A 141 3.46 5.85 2.57
N ILE A 142 2.56 5.93 3.55
CA ILE A 142 1.25 5.27 3.51
C ILE A 142 0.47 5.73 2.29
N LYS A 143 0.34 7.05 2.07
CA LYS A 143 -0.37 7.62 0.93
C LYS A 143 0.21 7.14 -0.42
N ARG A 144 1.54 7.08 -0.53
CA ARG A 144 2.22 6.54 -1.72
C ARG A 144 1.88 5.06 -1.98
N LEU A 145 1.90 4.23 -0.92
CA LEU A 145 1.56 2.80 -1.04
C LEU A 145 0.08 2.59 -1.38
N GLU A 146 -0.82 3.42 -0.85
CA GLU A 146 -2.24 3.41 -1.21
C GLU A 146 -2.45 3.77 -2.68
N THR A 147 -1.76 4.80 -3.17
CA THR A 147 -1.76 5.17 -4.59
C THR A 147 -1.30 3.99 -5.47
N MET A 148 -0.16 3.36 -5.14
CA MET A 148 0.34 2.19 -5.87
C MET A 148 -0.64 1.02 -5.84
N ARG A 149 -1.30 0.77 -4.70
CA ARG A 149 -2.35 -0.27 -4.59
C ARG A 149 -3.49 0.02 -5.57
N ASP A 150 -3.95 1.26 -5.64
CA ASP A 150 -5.08 1.64 -6.49
C ASP A 150 -4.71 1.54 -7.98
N GLU A 151 -3.50 1.95 -8.37
CA GLU A 151 -2.94 1.75 -9.72
C GLU A 151 -2.83 0.27 -10.10
N LEU A 152 -2.34 -0.58 -9.17
CA LEU A 152 -2.28 -2.03 -9.38
C LEU A 152 -3.66 -2.64 -9.56
N ASN A 153 -4.64 -2.23 -8.77
CA ASN A 153 -6.02 -2.70 -8.89
C ASN A 153 -6.61 -2.38 -10.27
N LEU A 154 -6.44 -1.16 -10.77
CA LEU A 154 -6.87 -0.78 -12.13
C LEU A 154 -6.19 -1.63 -13.21
N THR A 155 -4.90 -1.91 -13.03
CA THR A 155 -4.13 -2.75 -13.97
C THR A 155 -4.62 -4.20 -13.96
N ILE A 156 -4.86 -4.75 -12.78
CA ILE A 156 -5.39 -6.12 -12.60
C ILE A 156 -6.77 -6.25 -13.26
N GLU A 157 -7.67 -5.30 -13.03
CA GLU A 157 -8.99 -5.28 -13.66
C GLU A 157 -8.88 -5.30 -15.19
N LYS A 158 -8.05 -4.41 -15.75
CA LYS A 158 -7.80 -4.36 -17.19
C LYS A 158 -7.30 -5.70 -17.75
N LEU A 159 -6.33 -6.33 -17.07
CA LEU A 159 -5.80 -7.63 -17.50
C LEU A 159 -6.84 -8.76 -17.38
N LYS A 160 -7.66 -8.74 -16.32
CA LYS A 160 -8.77 -9.70 -16.17
C LYS A 160 -9.76 -9.59 -17.32
N GLU A 161 -10.20 -8.39 -17.66
CA GLU A 161 -11.12 -8.20 -18.78
C GLU A 161 -10.53 -8.68 -20.10
N ARG A 162 -9.23 -8.49 -20.33
CA ARG A 162 -8.56 -9.01 -21.54
C ARG A 162 -8.53 -10.55 -21.61
N THR A 163 -8.52 -11.24 -20.45
CA THR A 163 -8.52 -12.72 -20.42
C THR A 163 -9.91 -13.33 -20.55
N LEU A 164 -10.94 -12.56 -20.23
CA LEU A 164 -12.33 -12.99 -20.32
C LEU A 164 -12.81 -12.81 -21.75
N LYS A 165 -12.72 -13.85 -22.56
CA LYS A 165 -13.02 -13.84 -24.01
C LYS A 165 -14.46 -13.42 -24.39
N THR A 166 -15.40 -13.40 -23.46
CA THR A 166 -16.78 -12.91 -23.63
C THR A 166 -17.45 -12.79 -22.26
N ASN A 167 -17.18 -11.73 -21.52
CA ASN A 167 -17.99 -11.48 -20.34
C ASN A 167 -19.08 -10.45 -20.65
N ASP A 168 -20.09 -10.90 -21.38
CA ASP A 168 -21.30 -10.14 -21.71
C ASP A 168 -22.20 -9.87 -20.48
N THR A 169 -21.69 -10.12 -19.28
CA THR A 169 -22.47 -10.00 -18.05
C THR A 169 -22.55 -8.54 -17.63
N ILE A 170 -23.76 -8.03 -17.55
CA ILE A 170 -24.03 -6.71 -16.95
C ILE A 170 -23.89 -6.82 -15.44
N LYS A 171 -23.20 -5.86 -14.84
CA LYS A 171 -22.95 -5.80 -13.38
C LYS A 171 -23.28 -4.42 -12.85
N GLU A 172 -23.81 -4.39 -11.64
CA GLU A 172 -23.83 -3.15 -10.87
C GLU A 172 -22.41 -2.80 -10.39
N ILE A 173 -22.06 -1.54 -10.54
CA ILE A 173 -20.78 -1.00 -10.14
C ILE A 173 -20.97 0.29 -9.35
N THR A 174 -19.93 0.64 -8.59
CA THR A 174 -19.78 1.94 -7.96
C THR A 174 -18.69 2.71 -8.66
N ILE A 175 -18.97 3.94 -9.07
CA ILE A 175 -17.98 4.90 -9.56
C ILE A 175 -17.53 5.71 -8.34
N GLU A 176 -16.25 5.59 -7.97
CA GLU A 176 -15.71 6.34 -6.85
C GLU A 176 -15.56 7.84 -7.18
N PRO A 177 -15.61 8.73 -6.18
CA PRO A 177 -15.42 10.17 -6.38
C PRO A 177 -14.13 10.45 -7.14
N GLN A 178 -14.20 11.41 -8.08
CA GLN A 178 -13.04 11.80 -8.88
C GLN A 178 -13.16 13.25 -9.32
N THR A 179 -12.01 13.90 -9.55
CA THR A 179 -11.92 15.21 -10.18
C THR A 179 -11.59 15.03 -11.64
N ILE A 180 -12.33 15.70 -12.52
CA ILE A 180 -12.16 15.60 -13.96
C ILE A 180 -11.99 16.97 -14.60
N TYR A 181 -11.17 17.03 -15.64
CA TYR A 181 -11.17 18.08 -16.64
C TYR A 181 -12.17 17.71 -17.74
N ILE A 182 -13.02 18.63 -18.18
CA ILE A 182 -14.11 18.36 -19.09
C ILE A 182 -14.16 19.39 -20.23
N ARG A 183 -14.36 18.91 -21.45
CA ARG A 183 -14.67 19.72 -22.64
C ARG A 183 -15.86 19.12 -23.39
N THR A 184 -16.80 19.95 -23.75
CA THR A 184 -18.04 19.54 -24.43
C THR A 184 -17.95 19.93 -25.90
N TYR A 185 -18.24 18.96 -26.79
CA TYR A 185 -18.26 19.19 -28.24
C TYR A 185 -19.39 18.40 -28.90
N ASN A 186 -19.94 18.99 -29.96
CA ASN A 186 -20.84 18.30 -30.86
C ASN A 186 -20.04 17.54 -31.93
N THR A 187 -20.16 16.21 -31.98
CA THR A 187 -19.37 15.37 -32.88
C THR A 187 -20.18 14.23 -33.49
N VAL A 188 -19.96 14.02 -34.78
CA VAL A 188 -20.66 12.98 -35.56
C VAL A 188 -19.74 11.80 -35.88
N THR A 189 -18.49 12.04 -36.27
CA THR A 189 -17.59 10.98 -36.74
C THR A 189 -16.75 10.39 -35.59
N ILE A 190 -16.41 9.11 -35.71
CA ILE A 190 -15.52 8.43 -34.75
C ILE A 190 -14.10 9.01 -34.77
N ALA A 191 -13.64 9.46 -35.95
CA ALA A 191 -12.32 10.08 -36.10
C ALA A 191 -12.25 11.37 -35.29
N ASP A 192 -13.26 12.25 -35.39
CA ASP A 192 -13.33 13.49 -34.63
C ASP A 192 -13.40 13.20 -33.12
N LYS A 193 -14.23 12.23 -32.71
CA LYS A 193 -14.31 11.80 -31.31
C LYS A 193 -12.97 11.36 -30.74
N THR A 194 -12.19 10.62 -31.53
CA THR A 194 -10.87 10.14 -31.12
C THR A 194 -9.86 11.30 -31.02
N ASN A 195 -9.88 12.22 -31.97
CA ASN A 195 -8.98 13.38 -31.95
C ASN A 195 -9.31 14.31 -30.78
N LEU A 196 -10.58 14.66 -30.59
CA LEU A 196 -11.01 15.52 -29.48
C LEU A 196 -10.68 14.93 -28.11
N LEU A 197 -10.82 13.60 -27.94
CA LEU A 197 -10.41 12.95 -26.70
C LEU A 197 -8.90 13.10 -26.44
N ARG A 198 -8.08 12.95 -27.49
CA ARG A 198 -6.63 13.13 -27.39
C ARG A 198 -6.26 14.58 -27.09
N ASP A 199 -6.90 15.52 -27.75
CA ASP A 199 -6.62 16.97 -27.57
C ASP A 199 -7.00 17.40 -26.14
N THR A 200 -8.19 16.98 -25.67
CA THR A 200 -8.63 17.21 -24.29
C THR A 200 -7.68 16.57 -23.27
N ALA A 201 -7.19 15.35 -23.55
CA ALA A 201 -6.23 14.68 -22.69
C ALA A 201 -4.90 15.43 -22.64
N LEU A 202 -4.39 15.91 -23.77
CA LEU A 202 -3.15 16.70 -23.84
C LEU A 202 -3.28 18.04 -23.09
N GLU A 203 -4.42 18.71 -23.23
CA GLU A 203 -4.73 19.95 -22.52
C GLU A 203 -4.73 19.75 -21.01
N ALA A 204 -5.51 18.77 -20.52
CA ALA A 204 -5.57 18.42 -19.10
C ALA A 204 -4.20 18.03 -18.51
N MET A 205 -3.42 17.20 -19.23
CA MET A 205 -2.09 16.77 -18.79
C MET A 205 -1.10 17.91 -18.69
N ARG A 206 -1.17 18.89 -19.56
CA ARG A 206 -0.26 20.06 -19.54
C ARG A 206 -0.57 21.00 -18.38
N GLU A 207 -1.85 21.14 -18.05
CA GLU A 207 -2.30 22.12 -17.08
C GLU A 207 -2.34 21.54 -15.64
N TYR A 208 -2.80 20.30 -15.49
CA TYR A 208 -3.06 19.70 -14.18
C TYR A 208 -2.28 18.41 -13.91
N GLY A 209 -1.78 17.71 -14.94
CA GLY A 209 -1.32 16.34 -14.83
C GLY A 209 -2.46 15.33 -14.94
N THR A 210 -2.27 14.13 -14.40
CA THR A 210 -3.28 13.06 -14.43
C THR A 210 -3.40 12.36 -13.10
N ASP A 211 -4.63 11.91 -12.76
CA ASP A 211 -4.85 10.99 -11.63
C ASP A 211 -4.68 9.54 -12.12
N THR A 212 -3.52 8.95 -11.78
CA THR A 212 -3.18 7.56 -12.17
C THR A 212 -3.96 6.51 -11.38
N THR A 213 -4.60 6.88 -10.28
CA THR A 213 -5.45 6.00 -9.47
C THR A 213 -6.87 5.86 -10.02
N ARG A 214 -7.18 6.57 -11.09
CA ARG A 214 -8.48 6.56 -11.77
C ARG A 214 -8.32 6.19 -13.24
N ARG A 215 -9.44 5.80 -13.86
CA ARG A 215 -9.47 5.63 -15.33
C ARG A 215 -9.22 6.98 -15.98
N MET A 216 -8.18 7.07 -16.79
CA MET A 216 -7.60 8.31 -17.26
C MET A 216 -8.59 9.17 -18.04
N TYR A 217 -9.31 8.58 -19.00
CA TYR A 217 -10.23 9.31 -19.85
C TYR A 217 -11.44 8.48 -20.26
N PHE A 218 -12.54 9.18 -20.44
CA PHE A 218 -13.83 8.62 -20.85
C PHE A 218 -14.65 9.72 -21.55
N THR A 219 -15.73 9.31 -22.19
CA THR A 219 -16.73 10.23 -22.71
C THR A 219 -18.06 10.04 -22.01
N GLU A 220 -18.77 11.14 -21.73
CA GLU A 220 -20.16 11.14 -21.27
C GLU A 220 -21.06 11.81 -22.29
N TYR A 221 -22.32 11.39 -22.31
CA TYR A 221 -23.36 11.99 -23.15
C TYR A 221 -24.74 11.59 -22.63
N SER A 222 -25.72 12.44 -22.96
CA SER A 222 -27.11 12.18 -22.61
C SER A 222 -27.67 11.04 -23.49
N ILE A 223 -28.56 10.24 -22.91
CA ILE A 223 -29.36 9.26 -23.65
C ILE A 223 -30.21 9.96 -24.70
N SER A 224 -30.74 11.15 -24.39
CA SER A 224 -31.64 11.95 -25.27
C SER A 224 -30.88 12.71 -26.35
N ASP A 225 -29.62 13.10 -26.12
CA ASP A 225 -28.77 13.81 -27.09
C ASP A 225 -27.35 13.19 -27.14
N PRO A 226 -27.18 12.14 -27.97
CA PRO A 226 -25.90 11.47 -28.07
C PRO A 226 -24.87 12.19 -28.98
N GLN A 227 -25.18 13.36 -29.51
CA GLN A 227 -24.27 14.15 -30.36
C GLN A 227 -23.46 15.13 -29.52
N GLU A 228 -24.04 15.68 -28.47
CA GLU A 228 -23.32 16.47 -27.50
C GLU A 228 -22.54 15.54 -26.56
N ILE A 229 -21.22 15.63 -26.62
CA ILE A 229 -20.32 14.71 -25.91
C ILE A 229 -19.38 15.47 -25.00
N ASP A 230 -19.38 15.08 -23.75
CA ASP A 230 -18.40 15.50 -22.76
C ASP A 230 -17.17 14.60 -22.84
N TYR A 231 -16.02 15.19 -23.10
CA TYR A 231 -14.71 14.54 -23.10
C TYR A 231 -14.06 14.79 -21.75
N CYS A 232 -13.90 13.74 -20.98
CA CYS A 232 -13.51 13.79 -19.59
C CYS A 232 -12.13 13.16 -19.36
N VAL A 233 -11.28 13.84 -18.59
CA VAL A 233 -9.95 13.36 -18.20
C VAL A 233 -9.81 13.45 -16.69
N ALA A 234 -9.42 12.35 -16.04
CA ALA A 234 -9.15 12.35 -14.60
C ALA A 234 -7.89 13.18 -14.29
N VAL A 235 -8.04 14.15 -13.42
CA VAL A 235 -6.98 15.05 -12.95
C VAL A 235 -6.82 14.93 -11.43
N PRO A 236 -5.66 15.37 -10.86
CA PRO A 236 -5.45 15.29 -9.41
C PRO A 236 -6.62 15.88 -8.60
N PRO A 237 -6.96 15.31 -7.44
CA PRO A 237 -8.15 15.71 -6.65
C PRO A 237 -8.17 17.18 -6.23
N GLU A 238 -6.99 17.81 -6.11
CA GLU A 238 -6.80 19.22 -5.74
C GLU A 238 -6.93 20.18 -6.92
N SER A 239 -7.10 19.69 -8.16
CA SER A 239 -7.22 20.55 -9.36
C SER A 239 -8.45 21.43 -9.29
N GLU A 240 -8.31 22.70 -9.69
CA GLU A 240 -9.38 23.70 -9.75
C GLU A 240 -9.26 24.51 -11.06
N GLY A 241 -10.40 24.87 -11.66
CA GLY A 241 -10.44 25.63 -12.90
C GLY A 241 -11.83 25.67 -13.53
N GLU A 242 -11.99 26.47 -14.59
CA GLU A 242 -13.26 26.66 -15.29
C GLU A 242 -13.84 25.33 -15.83
N TYR A 243 -12.95 24.46 -16.32
CA TYR A 243 -13.32 23.17 -16.92
C TYR A 243 -13.10 21.98 -15.97
N VAL A 244 -12.89 22.23 -14.68
CA VAL A 244 -12.68 21.18 -13.67
C VAL A 244 -13.96 20.95 -12.89
N LYS A 245 -14.38 19.68 -12.80
CA LYS A 245 -15.56 19.26 -12.02
C LYS A 245 -15.19 18.16 -11.06
N LYS A 246 -15.78 18.19 -9.86
CA LYS A 246 -15.73 17.11 -8.86
C LYS A 246 -16.97 16.24 -9.02
N ILE A 247 -16.76 14.98 -9.38
CA ILE A 247 -17.84 13.99 -9.52
C ILE A 247 -17.98 13.23 -8.20
N PRO A 248 -19.20 13.16 -7.64
CA PRO A 248 -19.44 12.41 -6.42
C PRO A 248 -19.41 10.90 -6.68
N LYS A 249 -19.57 10.13 -5.62
CA LYS A 249 -19.78 8.68 -5.72
C LYS A 249 -21.12 8.40 -6.42
N LEU A 250 -21.09 7.57 -7.45
CA LEU A 250 -22.27 7.24 -8.27
C LEU A 250 -22.47 5.73 -8.32
N LYS A 251 -23.72 5.30 -8.42
CA LYS A 251 -24.07 3.92 -8.76
C LYS A 251 -24.34 3.81 -10.26
N ALA A 252 -24.00 2.68 -10.84
CA ALA A 252 -24.17 2.45 -12.26
C ALA A 252 -24.30 0.96 -12.57
N ILE A 253 -24.82 0.64 -13.76
CA ILE A 253 -24.68 -0.68 -14.36
C ILE A 253 -23.72 -0.60 -15.55
N SER A 254 -22.96 -1.64 -15.77
CA SER A 254 -21.95 -1.67 -16.82
C SER A 254 -21.69 -3.06 -17.37
N PHE A 255 -21.16 -3.12 -18.58
CA PHE A 255 -20.51 -4.30 -19.13
C PHE A 255 -19.35 -3.92 -20.04
N PHE A 256 -18.53 -4.90 -20.43
CA PHE A 256 -17.39 -4.70 -21.31
C PHE A 256 -17.76 -5.11 -22.74
N HIS A 257 -17.66 -4.14 -23.65
CA HIS A 257 -17.80 -4.37 -25.08
C HIS A 257 -16.42 -4.69 -25.68
N HIS A 258 -16.32 -5.85 -26.34
CA HIS A 258 -15.14 -6.26 -27.08
C HIS A 258 -15.42 -6.09 -28.57
N GLY A 259 -14.74 -5.18 -29.25
CA GLY A 259 -14.96 -4.89 -30.65
C GLY A 259 -14.83 -3.42 -31.04
N ALA A 260 -15.25 -3.14 -32.26
CA ALA A 260 -15.12 -1.82 -32.85
C ALA A 260 -15.98 -0.75 -32.15
N TYR A 261 -15.53 0.51 -32.18
CA TYR A 261 -16.31 1.62 -31.62
C TYR A 261 -17.62 1.87 -32.37
N GLU A 262 -17.69 1.44 -33.64
CA GLU A 262 -18.88 1.49 -34.48
C GLU A 262 -20.03 0.67 -33.89
N ASP A 263 -19.75 -0.37 -33.13
CA ASP A 263 -20.73 -1.28 -32.52
C ASP A 263 -21.26 -0.81 -31.16
N ILE A 264 -20.63 0.21 -30.54
CA ILE A 264 -21.04 0.75 -29.23
C ILE A 264 -22.52 1.16 -29.19
N PRO A 265 -23.13 1.81 -30.22
CA PRO A 265 -24.55 2.16 -30.19
C PRO A 265 -25.48 0.95 -30.08
N VAL A 266 -25.10 -0.18 -30.68
CA VAL A 266 -25.86 -1.44 -30.56
C VAL A 266 -25.65 -2.04 -29.16
N ALA A 267 -24.42 -2.05 -28.67
CA ALA A 267 -24.06 -2.57 -27.35
C ALA A 267 -24.80 -1.82 -26.22
N ARG A 268 -24.98 -0.50 -26.32
CA ARG A 268 -25.75 0.31 -25.36
C ARG A 268 -27.19 -0.12 -25.18
N LYS A 269 -27.87 -0.56 -26.27
CA LYS A 269 -29.26 -1.01 -26.20
C LYS A 269 -29.45 -2.14 -25.18
N ARG A 270 -28.42 -2.98 -24.98
CA ARG A 270 -28.47 -4.07 -24.01
C ARG A 270 -28.57 -3.55 -22.57
N LEU A 271 -27.85 -2.43 -22.21
CA LEU A 271 -27.99 -1.81 -20.88
C LEU A 271 -29.38 -1.23 -20.67
N LEU A 272 -29.96 -0.61 -21.71
CA LEU A 272 -31.32 -0.07 -21.64
C LEU A 272 -32.35 -1.20 -21.43
N SER A 273 -32.31 -2.26 -22.23
CA SER A 273 -33.21 -3.42 -22.07
C SER A 273 -33.02 -4.07 -20.68
N TYR A 274 -31.80 -4.23 -20.22
CA TYR A 274 -31.52 -4.77 -18.86
C TYR A 274 -32.12 -3.89 -17.77
N ALA A 275 -32.00 -2.57 -17.88
CA ALA A 275 -32.58 -1.64 -16.91
C ALA A 275 -34.10 -1.72 -16.86
N GLU A 276 -34.73 -1.81 -18.03
CA GLU A 276 -36.19 -2.00 -18.17
C GLU A 276 -36.66 -3.32 -17.52
N GLU A 277 -36.00 -4.44 -17.89
CA GLU A 277 -36.32 -5.77 -17.36
C GLU A 277 -36.15 -5.90 -15.84
N ASN A 278 -35.21 -5.13 -15.25
CA ASN A 278 -34.92 -5.16 -13.83
C ASN A 278 -35.51 -3.97 -13.04
N ASN A 279 -36.35 -3.13 -13.68
CA ASN A 279 -36.96 -1.93 -13.09
C ASN A 279 -35.93 -0.96 -12.47
N ILE A 280 -34.81 -0.75 -13.14
CA ILE A 280 -33.75 0.16 -12.71
C ILE A 280 -33.99 1.54 -13.31
N THR A 281 -34.09 2.57 -12.46
CA THR A 281 -34.23 3.96 -12.90
C THR A 281 -32.87 4.51 -13.32
N LEU A 282 -32.81 5.03 -14.56
CA LEU A 282 -31.58 5.58 -15.14
C LEU A 282 -31.54 7.10 -14.98
N SER A 283 -30.35 7.65 -14.65
CA SER A 283 -30.13 9.11 -14.57
C SER A 283 -30.14 9.82 -15.93
N GLY A 284 -30.13 9.05 -17.02
CA GLY A 284 -30.10 9.60 -18.38
C GLY A 284 -28.68 9.81 -18.94
N THR A 285 -27.62 9.39 -18.26
CA THR A 285 -26.23 9.59 -18.70
C THR A 285 -25.54 8.26 -18.99
N PHE A 286 -24.96 8.16 -20.18
CA PHE A 286 -24.00 7.12 -20.54
C PHE A 286 -22.56 7.59 -20.38
N ARG A 287 -21.68 6.67 -20.00
CA ARG A 287 -20.23 6.86 -19.95
C ARG A 287 -19.55 5.73 -20.71
N ASN A 288 -18.62 6.07 -21.62
CA ASN A 288 -17.76 5.10 -22.29
C ASN A 288 -16.33 5.26 -21.78
N LEU A 289 -15.80 4.21 -21.12
CA LEU A 289 -14.39 4.13 -20.72
C LEU A 289 -13.61 3.31 -21.74
N TYR A 290 -12.59 3.91 -22.33
CA TYR A 290 -11.76 3.26 -23.34
C TYR A 290 -10.54 2.60 -22.67
N LEU A 291 -10.59 1.29 -22.47
CA LEU A 291 -9.54 0.51 -21.83
C LEU A 291 -8.42 0.13 -22.79
N GLU A 292 -8.80 -0.35 -23.96
CA GLU A 292 -7.89 -0.71 -25.04
C GLU A 292 -8.46 -0.20 -26.35
N GLY A 293 -7.61 0.35 -27.20
CA GLY A 293 -8.02 0.95 -28.46
C GLY A 293 -6.86 1.14 -29.43
N PRO A 294 -6.95 2.12 -30.35
CA PRO A 294 -5.96 2.33 -31.42
C PRO A 294 -4.51 2.50 -30.95
N PRO A 295 -4.21 3.06 -29.76
CA PRO A 295 -2.84 3.15 -29.29
C PRO A 295 -2.19 1.78 -29.02
N GLN A 296 -3.00 0.78 -28.61
CA GLN A 296 -2.51 -0.56 -28.26
C GLN A 296 -2.68 -1.56 -29.42
N HIS A 297 -3.76 -1.41 -30.22
CA HIS A 297 -4.15 -2.37 -31.25
C HIS A 297 -4.51 -1.72 -32.57
N LYS A 298 -4.02 -2.30 -33.68
CA LYS A 298 -4.49 -1.96 -35.03
C LYS A 298 -5.78 -2.70 -35.37
N ASP A 299 -5.96 -3.89 -34.80
CA ASP A 299 -7.12 -4.75 -34.98
C ASP A 299 -8.26 -4.30 -34.06
N LYS A 300 -9.33 -3.79 -34.64
CA LYS A 300 -10.50 -3.28 -33.92
C LYS A 300 -11.23 -4.36 -33.09
N SER A 301 -11.11 -5.63 -33.45
CA SER A 301 -11.70 -6.73 -32.68
C SER A 301 -11.09 -6.90 -31.28
N LYS A 302 -9.92 -6.28 -31.04
CA LYS A 302 -9.20 -6.30 -29.76
C LYS A 302 -9.48 -5.08 -28.88
N PHE A 303 -10.30 -4.13 -29.35
CA PHE A 303 -10.65 -2.98 -28.53
C PHE A 303 -11.55 -3.42 -27.38
N ILE A 304 -11.37 -2.78 -26.23
CA ILE A 304 -12.17 -3.02 -25.03
C ILE A 304 -12.69 -1.70 -24.53
N THR A 305 -14.02 -1.56 -24.50
CA THR A 305 -14.70 -0.39 -23.97
C THR A 305 -15.65 -0.81 -22.86
N GLN A 306 -15.51 -0.25 -21.68
CA GLN A 306 -16.52 -0.39 -20.63
C GLN A 306 -17.63 0.61 -20.91
N ILE A 307 -18.84 0.10 -21.14
CA ILE A 307 -20.04 0.91 -21.35
C ILE A 307 -20.78 0.94 -20.02
N ILE A 308 -21.11 2.13 -19.55
CA ILE A 308 -21.69 2.38 -18.24
C ILE A 308 -22.93 3.24 -18.44
N VAL A 309 -24.01 2.96 -17.70
CA VAL A 309 -25.13 3.88 -17.54
C VAL A 309 -25.33 4.16 -16.05
N ILE A 310 -25.46 5.43 -15.71
CA ILE A 310 -25.61 5.88 -14.33
C ILE A 310 -27.07 5.64 -13.90
N ILE A 311 -27.26 5.14 -12.67
CA ILE A 311 -28.57 4.89 -12.05
C ILE A 311 -28.85 5.92 -10.97
N GLU A 312 -30.14 6.19 -10.71
CA GLU A 312 -30.58 7.11 -9.65
C GLU A 312 -30.39 6.54 -8.23
#